data_d5c78709825b0c2367c9536b6d67ed75
#
_entry.id   d5c78709825b0c2367c9536b6d67ed75
#
_cell.length_a   1.000
_cell.length_b   1.000
_cell.length_c   1.000
_cell.angle_alpha   90.00
_cell.angle_beta   90.00
_cell.angle_gamma   90.00
#
_symmetry.space_group_name_H-M   'P 1'
#
loop_
_entity.id
_entity.type
_entity.pdbx_description
1 polymer ?
#
loop_
_entity_poly.entity_id
_entity_poly.type
_entity_poly.pdbx_seq_one_letter_code
_entity_poly.pdbx_strand_id
1 'polypeptide(L)'
;YGHIIISYGRHDKHRVRVLDIDGGMESATYIEEELQNELLFEYMYLFDLMFDENYLEDRQINDVLLIGGGAFHYPKYFLAHHQGNIDVVEINKVLYDISNKYFYLEETINKFDKNKNRFHCYFENGRDYINRNKKKYDAILSDVFIGENLVLELHSLEAIKRIKESLNPQGIYITNIIGSLSGKYSQNIKNVVKTLKQCFKYIYVFKAQEKNEHQKRQNLIVVAVDQEVHFNIVSYHNINQKRYHQGMINHVDDIDYTNGHILRDKNLL
;
A
#
# COMPACT_ATOMS: atom_id res chain seq x y z
N TYR A 1 -8.27 -22.14 1.17
CA TYR A 1 -7.30 -21.32 0.43
C TYR A 1 -7.35 -21.75 -1.02
N GLY A 2 -7.30 -20.78 -1.96
CA GLY A 2 -7.44 -21.02 -3.37
C GLY A 2 -6.28 -21.79 -4.01
N HIS A 3 -6.38 -22.00 -5.31
CA HIS A 3 -5.34 -22.68 -6.07
C HIS A 3 -4.17 -21.72 -6.31
N ILE A 4 -2.99 -22.02 -5.76
CA ILE A 4 -1.78 -21.20 -5.86
C ILE A 4 -0.88 -21.73 -6.96
N ILE A 5 -0.52 -20.86 -7.92
CA ILE A 5 0.39 -21.18 -9.02
C ILE A 5 1.58 -20.22 -8.99
N ILE A 6 2.79 -20.78 -9.12
CA ILE A 6 4.00 -20.01 -9.36
C ILE A 6 4.43 -20.24 -10.80
N SER A 7 4.49 -19.18 -11.58
CA SER A 7 4.83 -19.21 -12.99
C SER A 7 6.00 -18.27 -13.30
N TYR A 8 6.48 -18.30 -14.53
CA TYR A 8 7.56 -17.46 -14.99
C TYR A 8 7.12 -16.67 -16.22
N GLY A 9 7.48 -15.39 -16.25
CA GLY A 9 7.14 -14.48 -17.33
C GLY A 9 8.25 -13.49 -17.65
N ARG A 10 7.86 -12.44 -18.36
CA ARG A 10 8.72 -11.29 -18.63
C ARG A 10 7.97 -10.00 -18.33
N HIS A 11 8.69 -9.05 -17.75
CA HIS A 11 8.30 -7.66 -17.63
C HIS A 11 9.36 -6.83 -18.34
N ASP A 12 8.99 -6.19 -19.44
CA ASP A 12 9.95 -5.60 -20.39
C ASP A 12 10.99 -6.65 -20.85
N LYS A 13 12.28 -6.35 -20.67
CA LYS A 13 13.40 -7.25 -21.00
C LYS A 13 13.77 -8.21 -19.86
N HIS A 14 13.22 -8.03 -18.65
CA HIS A 14 13.59 -8.77 -17.45
C HIS A 14 12.70 -9.98 -17.23
N ARG A 15 13.28 -11.04 -16.67
CA ARG A 15 12.53 -12.23 -16.27
C ARG A 15 11.86 -11.99 -14.92
N VAL A 16 10.63 -12.46 -14.77
CA VAL A 16 9.87 -12.35 -13.53
C VAL A 16 9.31 -13.70 -13.09
N ARG A 17 9.18 -13.85 -11.79
CA ARG A 17 8.40 -14.92 -11.17
C ARG A 17 7.09 -14.34 -10.70
N VAL A 18 5.99 -15.01 -11.04
CA VAL A 18 4.62 -14.54 -10.81
C VAL A 18 3.93 -15.49 -9.84
N LEU A 19 3.20 -14.93 -8.89
CA LEU A 19 2.29 -15.62 -7.99
C LEU A 19 0.85 -15.37 -8.45
N ASP A 20 0.17 -16.42 -8.81
CA ASP A 20 -1.26 -16.40 -9.10
C ASP A 20 -2.05 -17.11 -8.00
N ILE A 21 -3.18 -16.54 -7.62
CA ILE A 21 -4.13 -17.15 -6.69
C ILE A 21 -5.51 -17.16 -7.37
N ASP A 22 -6.08 -18.35 -7.55
CA ASP A 22 -7.39 -18.55 -8.19
C ASP A 22 -7.50 -17.92 -9.58
N GLY A 23 -6.39 -17.87 -10.34
CA GLY A 23 -6.32 -17.29 -11.68
C GLY A 23 -6.18 -15.78 -11.73
N GLY A 24 -5.98 -15.13 -10.58
CA GLY A 24 -5.63 -13.72 -10.47
C GLY A 24 -4.16 -13.53 -10.10
N MET A 25 -3.45 -12.62 -10.79
CA MET A 25 -2.07 -12.28 -10.44
C MET A 25 -2.05 -11.51 -9.12
N GLU A 26 -1.54 -12.17 -8.08
CA GLU A 26 -1.42 -11.61 -6.74
C GLU A 26 -0.14 -10.80 -6.57
N SER A 27 0.97 -11.31 -7.10
CA SER A 27 2.27 -10.65 -6.96
C SER A 27 3.28 -11.13 -8.01
N ALA A 28 4.40 -10.40 -8.15
CA ALA A 28 5.51 -10.82 -8.97
C ALA A 28 6.83 -10.24 -8.46
N THR A 29 7.97 -10.87 -8.81
CA THR A 29 9.31 -10.38 -8.49
C THR A 29 10.25 -10.59 -9.66
N TYR A 30 11.24 -9.72 -9.82
CA TYR A 30 12.34 -9.94 -10.75
C TYR A 30 13.20 -11.14 -10.32
N ILE A 31 13.79 -11.84 -11.30
CA ILE A 31 14.65 -13.00 -11.04
C ILE A 31 16.12 -12.58 -10.96
N GLU A 32 16.51 -11.54 -11.70
CA GLU A 32 17.85 -10.99 -11.70
C GLU A 32 18.21 -10.45 -10.30
N GLU A 33 19.37 -10.84 -9.78
CA GLU A 33 19.80 -10.59 -8.40
C GLU A 33 19.77 -9.10 -8.03
N GLU A 34 20.22 -8.25 -8.96
CA GLU A 34 20.25 -6.80 -8.78
C GLU A 34 18.86 -6.14 -8.75
N LEU A 35 17.81 -6.85 -9.19
CA LEU A 35 16.45 -6.34 -9.26
C LEU A 35 15.48 -7.03 -8.28
N GLN A 36 15.91 -8.05 -7.56
CA GLN A 36 15.04 -8.85 -6.67
C GLN A 36 14.31 -8.02 -5.61
N ASN A 37 14.86 -6.89 -5.20
CA ASN A 37 14.28 -5.98 -4.23
C ASN A 37 13.64 -4.74 -4.87
N GLU A 38 13.65 -4.63 -6.19
CA GLU A 38 12.98 -3.53 -6.89
C GLU A 38 11.49 -3.80 -7.07
N LEU A 39 10.68 -2.74 -7.00
CA LEU A 39 9.23 -2.86 -7.18
C LEU A 39 8.89 -3.09 -8.65
N LEU A 40 8.07 -4.09 -8.90
CA LEU A 40 7.55 -4.40 -10.23
C LEU A 40 6.23 -3.69 -10.50
N PHE A 41 5.40 -3.53 -9.47
CA PHE A 41 4.11 -2.86 -9.58
C PHE A 41 4.26 -1.36 -9.29
N GLU A 42 3.91 -0.56 -10.27
CA GLU A 42 4.09 0.90 -10.25
C GLU A 42 3.41 1.58 -9.06
N TYR A 43 2.23 1.12 -8.66
CA TYR A 43 1.48 1.73 -7.56
C TYR A 43 2.20 1.67 -6.21
N MET A 44 3.04 0.64 -6.01
CA MET A 44 3.74 0.46 -4.74
C MET A 44 4.80 1.54 -4.48
N TYR A 45 5.36 2.15 -5.54
CA TYR A 45 6.25 3.31 -5.37
C TYR A 45 5.54 4.51 -4.72
N LEU A 46 4.21 4.61 -4.85
CA LEU A 46 3.45 5.67 -4.20
C LEU A 46 3.31 5.46 -2.68
N PHE A 47 3.65 4.31 -2.14
CA PHE A 47 3.79 4.15 -0.69
C PHE A 47 4.97 4.96 -0.15
N ASP A 48 6.00 5.21 -0.97
CA ASP A 48 7.14 6.05 -0.62
C ASP A 48 6.79 7.56 -0.52
N LEU A 49 5.53 7.97 -0.78
CA LEU A 49 5.07 9.32 -0.46
C LEU A 49 5.25 9.67 1.03
N MET A 50 5.36 8.68 1.91
CA MET A 50 5.73 8.91 3.31
C MET A 50 7.17 9.43 3.48
N PHE A 51 8.03 9.31 2.47
CA PHE A 51 9.40 9.83 2.43
C PHE A 51 9.54 11.12 1.60
N ASP A 52 8.43 11.68 1.12
CA ASP A 52 8.44 12.94 0.39
C ASP A 52 9.00 14.08 1.25
N GLU A 53 9.92 14.86 0.71
CA GLU A 53 10.64 15.91 1.43
C GLU A 53 9.69 16.98 1.99
N ASN A 54 8.66 17.34 1.22
CA ASN A 54 7.67 18.34 1.65
C ASN A 54 6.74 17.79 2.75
N TYR A 55 6.55 16.46 2.82
CA TYR A 55 5.82 15.83 3.91
C TYR A 55 6.70 15.69 5.16
N LEU A 56 7.94 15.26 4.98
CA LEU A 56 8.85 14.99 6.10
C LEU A 56 9.28 16.27 6.79
N GLU A 57 9.56 17.34 6.02
CA GLU A 57 10.28 18.49 6.55
C GLU A 57 11.61 18.02 7.20
N ASP A 58 11.72 18.09 8.54
CA ASP A 58 12.89 17.60 9.29
C ASP A 58 12.62 16.26 10.04
N ARG A 59 11.50 15.59 9.76
CA ARG A 59 11.11 14.35 10.44
C ARG A 59 11.69 13.12 9.76
N GLN A 60 11.65 12.00 10.48
CA GLN A 60 12.05 10.69 9.96
C GLN A 60 10.91 9.69 10.11
N ILE A 61 10.84 8.75 9.17
CA ILE A 61 9.97 7.57 9.26
C ILE A 61 10.79 6.45 9.88
N ASN A 62 10.45 6.07 11.10
CA ASN A 62 11.14 5.01 11.84
C ASN A 62 10.31 3.74 11.94
N ASP A 63 9.01 3.85 12.17
CA ASP A 63 8.11 2.71 12.34
C ASP A 63 6.96 2.76 11.34
N VAL A 64 6.90 1.74 10.49
CA VAL A 64 5.89 1.57 9.46
C VAL A 64 5.06 0.32 9.76
N LEU A 65 3.74 0.39 9.60
CA LEU A 65 2.84 -0.75 9.57
C LEU A 65 2.34 -0.96 8.15
N LEU A 66 2.47 -2.17 7.63
CA LEU A 66 1.81 -2.59 6.39
C LEU A 66 0.73 -3.63 6.72
N ILE A 67 -0.51 -3.35 6.33
CA ILE A 67 -1.63 -4.29 6.42
C ILE A 67 -1.83 -4.88 5.02
N GLY A 68 -1.68 -6.20 4.92
CA GLY A 68 -1.61 -6.94 3.66
C GLY A 68 -0.16 -7.11 3.19
N GLY A 69 0.39 -8.31 3.34
CA GLY A 69 1.77 -8.63 2.93
C GLY A 69 1.88 -9.08 1.48
N GLY A 70 0.83 -9.77 0.98
CA GLY A 70 0.88 -10.44 -0.32
C GLY A 70 2.12 -11.34 -0.43
N ALA A 71 2.90 -11.21 -1.52
CA ALA A 71 4.21 -11.88 -1.61
C ALA A 71 5.37 -11.05 -1.02
N PHE A 72 5.09 -10.14 -0.10
CA PHE A 72 6.07 -9.33 0.64
C PHE A 72 6.98 -8.49 -0.28
N HIS A 73 6.45 -8.02 -1.40
CA HIS A 73 7.23 -7.28 -2.38
C HIS A 73 7.65 -5.91 -1.82
N TYR A 74 6.69 -5.12 -1.30
CA TYR A 74 7.00 -3.83 -0.68
C TYR A 74 7.89 -3.97 0.58
N PRO A 75 7.65 -4.92 1.50
CA PRO A 75 8.58 -5.13 2.63
C PRO A 75 10.02 -5.40 2.24
N LYS A 76 10.28 -6.17 1.18
CA LYS A 76 11.64 -6.39 0.66
C LYS A 76 12.27 -5.08 0.16
N TYR A 77 11.52 -4.34 -0.67
CA TYR A 77 11.97 -3.05 -1.17
C TYR A 77 12.27 -2.08 -0.02
N PHE A 78 11.37 -1.99 0.96
CA PHE A 78 11.55 -1.13 2.13
C PHE A 78 12.84 -1.47 2.90
N LEU A 79 13.09 -2.75 3.18
CA LEU A 79 14.30 -3.18 3.89
C LEU A 79 15.59 -2.84 3.11
N ALA A 80 15.54 -2.92 1.79
CA ALA A 80 16.70 -2.67 0.93
C ALA A 80 17.01 -1.18 0.75
N HIS A 81 15.99 -0.33 0.73
CA HIS A 81 16.13 1.09 0.35
C HIS A 81 15.95 2.07 1.51
N HIS A 82 15.30 1.68 2.62
CA HIS A 82 15.02 2.55 3.76
C HIS A 82 15.63 2.01 5.06
N GLN A 83 15.73 2.85 6.09
CA GLN A 83 16.38 2.48 7.36
C GLN A 83 15.40 2.13 8.49
N GLY A 84 14.14 2.47 8.37
CA GLY A 84 13.13 2.24 9.41
C GLY A 84 12.80 0.76 9.67
N ASN A 85 11.88 0.55 10.58
CA ASN A 85 11.28 -0.74 10.90
C ASN A 85 9.96 -0.92 10.15
N ILE A 86 9.65 -2.14 9.75
CA ILE A 86 8.38 -2.46 9.11
C ILE A 86 7.72 -3.66 9.80
N ASP A 87 6.55 -3.42 10.37
CA ASP A 87 5.64 -4.44 10.85
C ASP A 87 4.65 -4.78 9.74
N VAL A 88 4.47 -6.06 9.45
CA VAL A 88 3.54 -6.53 8.42
C VAL A 88 2.47 -7.39 9.06
N VAL A 89 1.21 -7.12 8.75
CA VAL A 89 0.07 -7.95 9.16
C VAL A 89 -0.46 -8.68 7.93
N GLU A 90 -0.34 -9.98 7.92
CA GLU A 90 -0.78 -10.86 6.82
C GLU A 90 -1.64 -11.99 7.39
N ILE A 91 -2.85 -12.14 6.87
CA ILE A 91 -3.78 -13.17 7.35
C ILE A 91 -3.36 -14.58 6.89
N ASN A 92 -2.68 -14.67 5.76
CA ASN A 92 -2.34 -15.93 5.13
C ASN A 92 -0.84 -16.28 5.32
N LYS A 93 -0.54 -17.02 6.37
CA LYS A 93 0.84 -17.49 6.63
C LYS A 93 1.46 -18.24 5.44
N VAL A 94 0.67 -18.88 4.58
CA VAL A 94 1.18 -19.59 3.40
C VAL A 94 1.86 -18.62 2.43
N LEU A 95 1.38 -17.37 2.32
CA LEU A 95 2.03 -16.36 1.48
C LEU A 95 3.42 -15.99 2.00
N TYR A 96 3.59 -15.92 3.32
CA TYR A 96 4.91 -15.73 3.93
C TYR A 96 5.87 -16.88 3.61
N ASP A 97 5.40 -18.14 3.77
CA ASP A 97 6.21 -19.33 3.50
C ASP A 97 6.60 -19.42 2.00
N ILE A 98 5.68 -19.06 1.09
CA ILE A 98 5.92 -18.95 -0.35
C ILE A 98 6.93 -17.84 -0.64
N SER A 99 6.80 -16.69 0.03
CA SER A 99 7.69 -15.54 -0.19
C SER A 99 9.11 -15.83 0.24
N ASN A 100 9.30 -16.54 1.34
CA ASN A 100 10.62 -17.02 1.74
C ASN A 100 11.22 -17.98 0.72
N LYS A 101 10.42 -18.91 0.19
CA LYS A 101 10.93 -19.96 -0.71
C LYS A 101 11.14 -19.50 -2.15
N TYR A 102 10.31 -18.59 -2.65
CA TYR A 102 10.25 -18.28 -4.07
C TYR A 102 10.40 -16.79 -4.41
N PHE A 103 10.25 -15.88 -3.44
CA PHE A 103 10.24 -14.44 -3.67
C PHE A 103 11.36 -13.71 -2.92
N TYR A 104 12.40 -14.43 -2.49
CA TYR A 104 13.64 -13.90 -1.90
C TYR A 104 13.44 -13.10 -0.58
N LEU A 105 12.35 -13.36 0.16
CA LEU A 105 12.08 -12.64 1.41
C LEU A 105 13.13 -12.95 2.48
N GLU A 106 13.45 -14.24 2.67
CA GLU A 106 14.44 -14.67 3.67
C GLU A 106 15.85 -14.12 3.34
N GLU A 107 16.23 -14.17 2.07
CA GLU A 107 17.52 -13.63 1.59
C GLU A 107 17.60 -12.12 1.84
N THR A 108 16.51 -11.39 1.57
CA THR A 108 16.44 -9.95 1.80
C THR A 108 16.55 -9.63 3.29
N ILE A 109 15.81 -10.33 4.15
CA ILE A 109 15.88 -10.14 5.60
C ILE A 109 17.31 -10.41 6.10
N ASN A 110 17.93 -11.53 5.69
CA ASN A 110 19.29 -11.89 6.10
C ASN A 110 20.33 -10.87 5.62
N LYS A 111 20.11 -10.22 4.49
CA LYS A 111 21.03 -9.22 3.92
C LYS A 111 20.88 -7.85 4.57
N PHE A 112 19.64 -7.37 4.81
CA PHE A 112 19.36 -5.99 5.19
C PHE A 112 18.87 -5.82 6.63
N ASP A 113 18.46 -6.90 7.29
CA ASP A 113 18.04 -6.93 8.71
C ASP A 113 18.82 -7.99 9.49
N LYS A 114 20.15 -7.85 9.51
CA LYS A 114 21.06 -8.83 10.13
C LYS A 114 20.77 -9.09 11.60
N ASN A 115 20.27 -8.08 12.31
CA ASN A 115 19.93 -8.18 13.73
C ASN A 115 18.50 -8.68 13.97
N LYS A 116 17.72 -8.87 12.90
CA LYS A 116 16.32 -9.33 12.94
C LYS A 116 15.43 -8.48 13.86
N ASN A 117 15.60 -7.16 13.78
CA ASN A 117 14.87 -6.18 14.61
C ASN A 117 14.12 -5.13 13.80
N ARG A 118 14.26 -5.14 12.47
CA ARG A 118 13.59 -4.18 11.57
C ARG A 118 12.32 -4.72 10.92
N PHE A 119 12.23 -6.04 10.73
CA PHE A 119 11.09 -6.69 10.07
C PHE A 119 10.38 -7.63 11.06
N HIS A 120 9.06 -7.39 11.24
CA HIS A 120 8.20 -8.29 12.00
C HIS A 120 6.95 -8.62 11.19
N CYS A 121 6.51 -9.87 11.28
CA CYS A 121 5.28 -10.34 10.62
C CYS A 121 4.30 -10.92 11.63
N TYR A 122 3.06 -10.46 11.57
CA TYR A 122 1.94 -10.91 12.41
C TYR A 122 0.92 -11.64 11.53
N PHE A 123 0.63 -12.90 11.87
CA PHE A 123 -0.28 -13.74 11.08
C PHE A 123 -1.69 -13.70 11.67
N GLU A 124 -2.45 -12.67 11.29
CA GLU A 124 -3.80 -12.44 11.79
C GLU A 124 -4.61 -11.53 10.88
N ASN A 125 -5.90 -11.39 11.15
CA ASN A 125 -6.76 -10.44 10.46
C ASN A 125 -6.32 -9.00 10.76
N GLY A 126 -6.18 -8.17 9.73
CA GLY A 126 -5.73 -6.78 9.86
C GLY A 126 -6.65 -5.91 10.72
N ARG A 127 -7.97 -6.16 10.69
CA ARG A 127 -8.93 -5.46 11.53
C ARG A 127 -8.76 -5.79 13.02
N ASP A 128 -8.53 -7.08 13.35
CA ASP A 128 -8.30 -7.51 14.72
C ASP A 128 -6.99 -6.94 15.26
N TYR A 129 -5.93 -6.94 14.42
CA TYR A 129 -4.66 -6.32 14.77
C TYR A 129 -4.84 -4.85 15.14
N ILE A 130 -5.46 -4.04 14.29
CA ILE A 130 -5.66 -2.60 14.54
C ILE A 130 -6.50 -2.38 15.81
N ASN A 131 -7.53 -3.18 16.06
CA ASN A 131 -8.39 -3.03 17.22
C ASN A 131 -7.66 -3.21 18.55
N ARG A 132 -6.66 -4.10 18.60
CA ARG A 132 -5.88 -4.40 19.81
C ARG A 132 -4.53 -3.70 19.88
N ASN A 133 -4.06 -3.12 18.75
CA ASN A 133 -2.74 -2.49 18.66
C ASN A 133 -2.59 -1.32 19.63
N LYS A 134 -1.41 -1.24 20.26
CA LYS A 134 -1.00 -0.14 21.14
C LYS A 134 0.27 0.57 20.67
N LYS A 135 0.99 -0.04 19.69
CA LYS A 135 2.17 0.57 19.08
C LYS A 135 1.74 1.76 18.24
N LYS A 136 2.57 2.79 18.19
CA LYS A 136 2.41 3.95 17.34
C LYS A 136 3.33 3.82 16.12
N TYR A 137 2.84 4.30 14.98
CA TYR A 137 3.55 4.25 13.72
C TYR A 137 3.65 5.64 13.09
N ASP A 138 4.73 5.90 12.39
CA ASP A 138 4.90 7.12 11.60
C ASP A 138 4.12 7.04 10.30
N ALA A 139 4.01 5.83 9.75
CA ALA A 139 3.18 5.54 8.58
C ALA A 139 2.41 4.22 8.75
N ILE A 140 1.16 4.21 8.28
CA ILE A 140 0.35 2.99 8.15
C ILE A 140 -0.05 2.86 6.69
N LEU A 141 0.32 1.72 6.10
CA LEU A 141 0.00 1.35 4.73
C LEU A 141 -1.08 0.27 4.73
N SER A 142 -2.03 0.32 3.81
CA SER A 142 -3.06 -0.70 3.65
C SER A 142 -3.18 -1.12 2.18
N ASP A 143 -2.88 -2.39 1.92
CA ASP A 143 -2.95 -3.02 0.58
C ASP A 143 -3.65 -4.37 0.70
N VAL A 144 -4.96 -4.34 1.00
CA VAL A 144 -5.73 -5.53 1.37
C VAL A 144 -6.92 -5.71 0.44
N PHE A 145 -6.94 -6.86 -0.23
CA PHE A 145 -7.99 -7.27 -1.14
C PHE A 145 -8.39 -8.73 -0.92
N ILE A 146 -9.61 -9.09 -1.31
CA ILE A 146 -10.04 -10.47 -1.51
C ILE A 146 -10.34 -10.61 -3.00
N GLY A 147 -9.38 -11.19 -3.73
CA GLY A 147 -9.34 -11.08 -5.20
C GLY A 147 -9.22 -9.59 -5.60
N GLU A 148 -10.17 -9.11 -6.39
CA GLU A 148 -10.20 -7.67 -6.76
C GLU A 148 -11.10 -6.81 -5.85
N ASN A 149 -11.66 -7.38 -4.79
CA ASN A 149 -12.59 -6.67 -3.92
C ASN A 149 -11.87 -6.06 -2.73
N LEU A 150 -12.15 -4.78 -2.49
CA LEU A 150 -11.68 -4.06 -1.33
C LEU A 150 -12.24 -4.67 -0.03
N VAL A 151 -11.39 -4.86 0.97
CA VAL A 151 -11.79 -5.30 2.31
C VAL A 151 -12.40 -4.12 3.06
N LEU A 152 -13.71 -3.96 2.97
CA LEU A 152 -14.42 -2.78 3.47
C LEU A 152 -14.33 -2.61 4.98
N GLU A 153 -14.17 -3.68 5.74
CA GLU A 153 -14.04 -3.63 7.21
C GLU A 153 -12.82 -2.83 7.69
N LEU A 154 -11.76 -2.75 6.87
CA LEU A 154 -10.58 -1.92 7.14
C LEU A 154 -10.78 -0.46 6.73
N HIS A 155 -11.84 -0.15 6.01
CA HIS A 155 -12.18 1.20 5.55
C HIS A 155 -13.42 1.77 6.24
N SER A 156 -14.01 1.06 7.22
CA SER A 156 -15.11 1.58 8.04
C SER A 156 -14.63 2.75 8.91
N LEU A 157 -15.53 3.63 9.30
CA LEU A 157 -15.22 4.76 10.19
C LEU A 157 -14.60 4.30 11.51
N GLU A 158 -15.06 3.16 12.02
CA GLU A 158 -14.54 2.54 13.23
C GLU A 158 -13.09 2.09 13.03
N ALA A 159 -12.76 1.46 11.89
CA ALA A 159 -11.39 1.08 11.56
C ALA A 159 -10.49 2.32 11.36
N ILE A 160 -10.96 3.30 10.59
CA ILE A 160 -10.19 4.52 10.32
C ILE A 160 -9.87 5.30 11.60
N LYS A 161 -10.77 5.32 12.58
CA LYS A 161 -10.48 5.88 13.91
C LYS A 161 -9.35 5.14 14.61
N ARG A 162 -9.37 3.80 14.60
CA ARG A 162 -8.30 2.98 15.20
C ARG A 162 -6.96 3.15 14.47
N ILE A 163 -6.98 3.24 13.13
CA ILE A 163 -5.80 3.58 12.33
C ILE A 163 -5.25 4.93 12.76
N LYS A 164 -6.10 5.95 12.84
CA LYS A 164 -5.72 7.29 13.29
C LYS A 164 -5.12 7.29 14.69
N GLU A 165 -5.73 6.55 15.62
CA GLU A 165 -5.23 6.38 16.98
C GLU A 165 -3.89 5.62 17.03
N SER A 166 -3.58 4.81 16.03
CA SER A 166 -2.32 4.06 15.91
C SER A 166 -1.20 4.89 15.24
N LEU A 167 -1.51 6.04 14.67
CA LEU A 167 -0.50 6.94 14.12
C LEU A 167 0.15 7.81 15.22
N ASN A 168 1.44 8.11 15.03
CA ASN A 168 2.14 9.18 15.73
C ASN A 168 1.52 10.54 15.36
N PRO A 169 1.73 11.61 16.15
CA PRO A 169 1.39 12.96 15.74
C PRO A 169 2.00 13.26 14.36
N GLN A 170 1.19 13.81 13.44
CA GLN A 170 1.57 14.06 12.05
C GLN A 170 1.89 12.80 11.22
N GLY A 171 1.50 11.61 11.68
CA GLY A 171 1.66 10.38 10.92
C GLY A 171 0.78 10.34 9.66
N ILE A 172 1.16 9.49 8.70
CA ILE A 172 0.51 9.34 7.39
C ILE A 172 -0.20 7.99 7.28
N TYR A 173 -1.39 8.01 6.73
CA TYR A 173 -2.10 6.81 6.30
C TYR A 173 -2.16 6.75 4.77
N ILE A 174 -1.73 5.65 4.19
CA ILE A 174 -1.75 5.41 2.74
C ILE A 174 -2.49 4.11 2.46
N THR A 175 -3.48 4.14 1.57
CA THR A 175 -4.23 2.93 1.21
C THR A 175 -4.39 2.80 -0.30
N ASN A 176 -4.29 1.57 -0.79
CA ASN A 176 -4.55 1.22 -2.19
C ASN A 176 -6.04 0.87 -2.37
N ILE A 177 -6.65 1.45 -3.40
CA ILE A 177 -8.04 1.22 -3.79
C ILE A 177 -8.07 0.84 -5.28
N ILE A 178 -8.58 -0.34 -5.61
CA ILE A 178 -8.82 -0.68 -7.02
C ILE A 178 -10.15 -0.09 -7.46
N GLY A 179 -10.11 0.88 -8.34
CA GLY A 179 -11.30 1.61 -8.79
C GLY A 179 -11.02 2.60 -9.90
N SER A 180 -11.92 3.56 -10.09
CA SER A 180 -11.78 4.67 -11.03
C SER A 180 -12.17 5.98 -10.37
N LEU A 181 -11.68 7.11 -10.87
CA LEU A 181 -12.03 8.45 -10.33
C LEU A 181 -13.46 8.84 -10.67
N SER A 182 -14.02 8.32 -11.77
CA SER A 182 -15.38 8.59 -12.21
C SER A 182 -16.02 7.35 -12.87
N GLY A 183 -17.34 7.37 -13.06
CA GLY A 183 -18.07 6.29 -13.72
C GLY A 183 -18.32 5.06 -12.86
N LYS A 184 -18.50 3.91 -13.49
CA LYS A 184 -19.01 2.67 -12.88
C LYS A 184 -18.21 2.15 -11.68
N TYR A 185 -16.89 2.29 -11.71
CA TYR A 185 -15.98 1.74 -10.70
C TYR A 185 -15.54 2.76 -9.65
N SER A 186 -16.22 3.92 -9.57
CA SER A 186 -15.82 5.01 -8.66
C SER A 186 -16.46 4.93 -7.25
N GLN A 187 -17.37 4.00 -7.01
CA GLN A 187 -18.11 3.99 -5.74
C GLN A 187 -17.21 3.74 -4.53
N ASN A 188 -16.24 2.81 -4.63
CA ASN A 188 -15.34 2.51 -3.53
C ASN A 188 -14.48 3.71 -3.16
N ILE A 189 -13.86 4.39 -4.14
CA ILE A 189 -13.04 5.57 -3.86
C ILE A 189 -13.88 6.70 -3.22
N LYS A 190 -15.10 6.92 -3.68
CA LYS A 190 -16.01 7.92 -3.10
C LYS A 190 -16.34 7.63 -1.64
N ASN A 191 -16.65 6.37 -1.33
CA ASN A 191 -16.96 5.93 0.03
C ASN A 191 -15.75 6.06 0.95
N VAL A 192 -14.57 5.60 0.50
CA VAL A 192 -13.33 5.66 1.28
C VAL A 192 -12.94 7.11 1.55
N VAL A 193 -12.91 7.97 0.53
CA VAL A 193 -12.60 9.41 0.69
C VAL A 193 -13.57 10.06 1.66
N LYS A 194 -14.88 9.82 1.53
CA LYS A 194 -15.89 10.39 2.44
C LYS A 194 -15.72 9.91 3.89
N THR A 195 -15.29 8.66 4.07
CA THR A 195 -15.02 8.10 5.40
C THR A 195 -13.75 8.67 6.00
N LEU A 196 -12.66 8.76 5.23
CA LEU A 196 -11.38 9.33 5.67
C LEU A 196 -11.52 10.80 6.09
N LYS A 197 -12.33 11.60 5.38
CA LYS A 197 -12.61 13.01 5.74
C LYS A 197 -13.29 13.17 7.11
N GLN A 198 -13.81 12.10 7.71
CA GLN A 198 -14.32 12.16 9.10
C GLN A 198 -13.20 12.15 10.15
N CYS A 199 -11.99 11.74 9.76
CA CYS A 199 -10.87 11.55 10.68
C CYS A 199 -9.63 12.37 10.34
N PHE A 200 -9.41 12.68 9.06
CA PHE A 200 -8.23 13.39 8.57
C PHE A 200 -8.62 14.70 7.91
N LYS A 201 -7.74 15.71 8.02
CA LYS A 201 -7.98 17.04 7.46
C LYS A 201 -7.75 17.09 5.95
N TYR A 202 -6.71 16.42 5.47
CA TYR A 202 -6.28 16.45 4.07
C TYR A 202 -6.24 15.05 3.49
N ILE A 203 -6.84 14.90 2.32
CA ILE A 203 -6.89 13.64 1.56
C ILE A 203 -6.40 13.92 0.15
N TYR A 204 -5.46 13.12 -0.31
CA TYR A 204 -4.93 13.18 -1.67
C TYR A 204 -5.15 11.84 -2.36
N VAL A 205 -5.40 11.86 -3.66
CA VAL A 205 -5.58 10.65 -4.46
C VAL A 205 -4.64 10.66 -5.64
N PHE A 206 -3.87 9.59 -5.77
CA PHE A 206 -2.87 9.41 -6.81
C PHE A 206 -3.28 8.26 -7.71
N LYS A 207 -3.20 8.45 -9.03
CA LYS A 207 -3.36 7.37 -10.01
C LYS A 207 -2.05 6.61 -10.14
N ALA A 208 -2.12 5.27 -10.16
CA ALA A 208 -0.94 4.46 -10.40
C ALA A 208 -0.46 4.53 -11.86
N GLN A 209 -1.32 4.91 -12.80
CA GLN A 209 -0.99 5.02 -14.21
C GLN A 209 -1.17 6.46 -14.71
N GLU A 210 -0.16 6.95 -15.42
CA GLU A 210 -0.07 8.31 -15.93
C GLU A 210 -1.17 8.65 -16.97
N LYS A 211 -1.61 7.67 -17.76
CA LYS A 211 -2.64 7.85 -18.79
C LYS A 211 -3.99 8.18 -18.18
N ASN A 212 -4.50 9.29 -18.55
CA ASN A 212 -5.54 10.10 -17.90
C ASN A 212 -6.97 9.59 -18.11
N GLU A 213 -7.21 8.30 -18.06
CA GLU A 213 -8.56 7.76 -18.16
C GLU A 213 -9.21 7.69 -16.77
N HIS A 214 -9.91 8.76 -16.37
CA HIS A 214 -10.61 8.83 -15.07
C HIS A 214 -11.66 7.72 -14.87
N GLN A 215 -12.15 7.13 -15.96
CA GLN A 215 -13.14 6.04 -15.92
C GLN A 215 -12.49 4.65 -15.89
N LYS A 216 -11.19 4.55 -16.16
CA LYS A 216 -10.48 3.28 -16.18
C LYS A 216 -10.25 2.76 -14.76
N ARG A 217 -10.58 1.49 -14.55
CA ARG A 217 -10.26 0.79 -13.30
C ARG A 217 -8.75 0.60 -13.19
N GLN A 218 -8.17 1.07 -12.11
CA GLN A 218 -6.75 1.05 -11.81
C GLN A 218 -6.51 1.08 -10.30
N ASN A 219 -5.25 0.93 -9.87
CA ASN A 219 -4.87 1.23 -8.49
C ASN A 219 -4.91 2.76 -8.28
N LEU A 220 -5.59 3.17 -7.21
CA LEU A 220 -5.68 4.54 -6.74
C LEU A 220 -5.09 4.56 -5.33
N ILE A 221 -4.01 5.31 -5.15
CA ILE A 221 -3.40 5.45 -3.83
C ILE A 221 -3.99 6.67 -3.15
N VAL A 222 -4.61 6.42 -2.00
CA VAL A 222 -5.22 7.47 -1.19
C VAL A 222 -4.31 7.76 0.00
N VAL A 223 -3.92 9.01 0.15
CA VAL A 223 -3.09 9.51 1.26
C VAL A 223 -3.95 10.36 2.16
N ALA A 224 -3.91 10.12 3.47
CA ALA A 224 -4.64 10.85 4.48
C ALA A 224 -3.71 11.37 5.59
N VAL A 225 -3.72 12.68 5.82
CA VAL A 225 -2.84 13.40 6.76
C VAL A 225 -3.60 14.54 7.46
N ASP A 226 -3.00 15.12 8.52
CA ASP A 226 -3.58 16.27 9.23
C ASP A 226 -2.90 17.61 8.89
N GLN A 227 -1.81 17.57 8.15
CA GLN A 227 -1.13 18.76 7.62
C GLN A 227 -1.32 18.85 6.11
N GLU A 228 -1.35 20.06 5.58
CA GLU A 228 -1.34 20.27 4.14
C GLU A 228 0.05 19.93 3.58
N VAL A 229 0.09 19.18 2.49
CA VAL A 229 1.34 18.73 1.87
C VAL A 229 1.27 18.97 0.36
N HIS A 230 2.28 19.64 -0.18
CA HIS A 230 2.50 19.75 -1.62
C HIS A 230 3.51 18.67 -2.03
N PHE A 231 3.03 17.44 -2.23
CA PHE A 231 3.88 16.31 -2.57
C PHE A 231 4.71 16.57 -3.82
N ASN A 232 6.02 16.31 -3.72
CA ASN A 232 6.97 16.44 -4.81
C ASN A 232 7.28 15.06 -5.40
N ILE A 233 6.52 14.63 -6.40
CA ILE A 233 6.64 13.30 -7.01
C ILE A 233 7.95 13.11 -7.81
N VAL A 234 8.80 14.14 -7.91
CA VAL A 234 10.00 14.14 -8.75
C VAL A 234 11.23 13.52 -8.06
N SER A 235 11.22 13.32 -6.74
CA SER A 235 12.41 12.94 -5.96
C SER A 235 12.75 11.45 -5.90
N TYR A 236 12.10 10.59 -6.68
CA TYR A 236 12.39 9.15 -6.66
C TYR A 236 13.69 8.80 -7.40
N HIS A 237 14.58 8.09 -6.73
CA HIS A 237 15.97 7.85 -7.14
C HIS A 237 16.18 6.74 -8.19
N ASN A 238 15.13 6.08 -8.68
CA ASN A 238 15.24 4.96 -9.60
C ASN A 238 14.96 5.36 -11.06
N ILE A 239 15.65 4.75 -12.02
CA ILE A 239 15.52 5.03 -13.45
C ILE A 239 14.11 4.73 -14.00
N ASN A 240 13.40 3.80 -13.39
CA ASN A 240 12.01 3.50 -13.70
C ASN A 240 11.03 4.52 -13.10
N GLN A 241 11.43 5.28 -12.08
CA GLN A 241 10.65 6.27 -11.36
C GLN A 241 10.53 7.60 -12.11
N LYS A 242 11.43 7.91 -13.05
CA LYS A 242 11.34 9.11 -13.91
C LYS A 242 10.06 9.17 -14.77
N ARG A 243 9.26 8.10 -14.78
CA ARG A 243 7.98 8.05 -15.50
C ARG A 243 6.79 8.57 -14.69
N TYR A 244 6.96 8.89 -13.41
CA TYR A 244 5.87 9.36 -12.54
C TYR A 244 5.90 10.87 -12.44
N HIS A 245 5.03 11.56 -13.17
CA HIS A 245 4.95 13.00 -13.26
C HIS A 245 3.75 13.60 -12.51
N GLN A 246 3.81 14.91 -12.27
CA GLN A 246 2.81 15.76 -11.60
C GLN A 246 1.34 15.53 -12.03
N GLY A 247 1.08 14.92 -13.19
CA GLY A 247 -0.26 14.58 -13.67
C GLY A 247 -0.95 13.42 -12.92
N MET A 248 -0.28 12.78 -11.95
CA MET A 248 -0.84 11.66 -11.16
C MET A 248 -1.56 12.13 -9.90
N ILE A 249 -1.29 13.34 -9.42
CA ILE A 249 -1.94 13.88 -8.23
C ILE A 249 -3.33 14.38 -8.62
N ASN A 250 -4.34 13.85 -7.97
CA ASN A 250 -5.69 14.40 -8.02
C ASN A 250 -6.05 14.81 -6.59
N HIS A 251 -6.28 16.09 -6.39
CA HIS A 251 -6.83 16.58 -5.14
C HIS A 251 -8.22 15.97 -4.94
N VAL A 252 -8.61 15.77 -3.70
CA VAL A 252 -9.93 15.25 -3.35
C VAL A 252 -11.06 16.08 -3.97
N ASP A 253 -10.84 17.39 -4.12
CA ASP A 253 -11.81 18.31 -4.69
C ASP A 253 -12.06 18.08 -6.20
N ASP A 254 -11.14 17.37 -6.88
CA ASP A 254 -11.30 16.93 -8.27
C ASP A 254 -12.16 15.66 -8.40
N ILE A 255 -12.50 15.03 -7.25
CA ILE A 255 -13.30 13.81 -7.19
C ILE A 255 -14.67 14.14 -6.63
N ASP A 256 -15.71 14.00 -7.44
CA ASP A 256 -17.08 14.09 -6.94
C ASP A 256 -17.40 12.88 -6.03
N TYR A 257 -17.21 13.09 -4.72
CA TYR A 257 -17.55 12.12 -3.67
C TYR A 257 -18.89 12.41 -2.98
N THR A 258 -19.70 13.35 -3.50
CA THR A 258 -20.98 13.75 -2.88
C THR A 258 -21.91 12.55 -2.70
N ASN A 259 -21.97 11.66 -3.71
CA ASN A 259 -22.75 10.42 -3.68
C ASN A 259 -22.05 9.24 -2.97
N GLY A 260 -20.91 9.47 -2.31
CA GLY A 260 -20.27 8.48 -1.46
C GLY A 260 -21.05 8.27 -0.14
N HIS A 261 -20.84 7.13 0.49
CA HIS A 261 -21.39 6.82 1.80
C HIS A 261 -20.25 6.67 2.82
N ILE A 262 -20.48 7.11 4.06
CA ILE A 262 -19.58 6.80 5.17
C ILE A 262 -19.72 5.31 5.46
N LEU A 263 -18.63 4.57 5.29
CA LEU A 263 -18.59 3.15 5.62
C LEU A 263 -18.62 2.98 7.14
N ARG A 264 -19.47 2.10 7.64
CA ARG A 264 -19.57 1.78 9.06
C ARG A 264 -19.70 0.28 9.24
N ASP A 265 -19.14 -0.26 10.31
CA ASP A 265 -19.20 -1.71 10.61
C ASP A 265 -20.62 -2.26 10.52
N LYS A 266 -21.60 -1.56 11.09
CA LYS A 266 -23.01 -1.96 11.06
C LYS A 266 -23.66 -2.02 9.67
N ASN A 267 -23.03 -1.44 8.65
CA ASN A 267 -23.55 -1.37 7.28
C ASN A 267 -22.79 -2.31 6.32
N LEU A 268 -21.83 -3.07 6.84
CA LEU A 268 -20.99 -4.00 6.06
C LEU A 268 -21.46 -5.46 6.22
N LEU A 269 -22.45 -5.70 7.08
CA LEU A 269 -23.05 -7.02 7.37
C LEU A 269 -24.17 -7.35 6.38
#